data_d410c077d4bdaa71337ec49906074909
#
_entry.id   d410c077d4bdaa71337ec49906074909
#
_cell.length_a   1.000
_cell.length_b   1.000
_cell.length_c   1.000
_cell.angle_alpha   90.00
_cell.angle_beta   90.00
_cell.angle_gamma   90.00
#
_symmetry.space_group_name_H-M   'P 1'
#
loop_
_entity.id
_entity.type
_entity.pdbx_description
1 polymer ?
#
loop_
_entity_poly.entity_id
_entity_poly.type
_entity_poly.pdbx_seq_one_letter_code
_entity_poly.pdbx_strand_id
1 'polypeptide(L)'
;VNQKFKKEAWSVLTNSAKNFGFVATAQDTDNYARLWSRDSAIASLAVLSHGKEALYPAVKSSILNLLEAVGDGGVFPSNVSFNNDGNRSGQSYGGPVGRTDSPFWWAVTALSYMEVAQDFGIKGVVADAIEEIERRAEAWEFNNKHLMYSPASSNWADEYPVEGYILLNNVLRLWVLTKASRLLSSDIYADKARKVSGAVKYHFFGEPAEAEVLFTASQLKQVKDLEGGDRILMSFTPGGTLNHIDTLGWSLSILLGISSESTTKKMVERLRSEIGGTLAPAHWPIIDDDHILWGAITSNYAYNFKNHPGHFHNGGVWGLTQGFTAAAMNTLFGENHAYMASYEGMLESSMEDHPFAEYYSYPELKPGGVKNLCFSAGSYLIAAAAADQGEAFTAIFERRLQVLMAKAEKIAEELAREVVQKSPAKVYRVSGESGCGKTTLAKAIVKEFEAQGKKAVLISQDEYFHLPPRQNHNKRVEDFEWIGLGEVDWKLLNGVIDQVLDPAVASVEVPEMDWELDTKEWKTIEAEEVDV
;
A
#
# COMPACT_ATOMS: atom_id res chain seq x y z
N VAL A 1 -19.30 -5.56 17.46
CA VAL A 1 -18.02 -5.70 18.18
C VAL A 1 -18.31 -5.96 19.66
N ASN A 2 -17.79 -7.05 20.20
CA ASN A 2 -18.00 -7.45 21.59
C ASN A 2 -17.17 -6.56 22.55
N GLN A 3 -17.87 -5.90 23.49
CA GLN A 3 -17.24 -4.95 24.43
C GLN A 3 -16.27 -5.64 25.41
N LYS A 4 -16.50 -6.91 25.76
CA LYS A 4 -15.58 -7.70 26.58
C LYS A 4 -14.21 -7.83 25.88
N PHE A 5 -14.18 -8.28 24.62
CA PHE A 5 -12.94 -8.44 23.88
C PHE A 5 -12.27 -7.10 23.54
N LYS A 6 -13.06 -6.06 23.24
CA LYS A 6 -12.53 -4.69 23.05
C LYS A 6 -11.80 -4.19 24.31
N LYS A 7 -12.37 -4.43 25.49
CA LYS A 7 -11.75 -4.08 26.76
C LYS A 7 -10.46 -4.87 27.01
N GLU A 8 -10.49 -6.18 26.77
CA GLU A 8 -9.31 -7.04 26.96
C GLU A 8 -8.20 -6.68 25.95
N ALA A 9 -8.53 -6.39 24.69
CA ALA A 9 -7.57 -5.93 23.71
C ALA A 9 -6.87 -4.63 24.15
N TRP A 10 -7.62 -3.67 24.68
CA TRP A 10 -7.04 -2.46 25.27
C TRP A 10 -6.16 -2.74 26.48
N SER A 11 -6.52 -3.72 27.31
CA SER A 11 -5.69 -4.16 28.42
C SER A 11 -4.35 -4.70 27.93
N VAL A 12 -4.35 -5.56 26.88
CA VAL A 12 -3.11 -6.08 26.27
C VAL A 12 -2.24 -4.94 25.75
N LEU A 13 -2.79 -3.99 24.97
CA LEU A 13 -2.02 -2.87 24.44
C LEU A 13 -1.47 -1.96 25.57
N THR A 14 -2.28 -1.67 26.60
CA THR A 14 -1.84 -0.84 27.72
C THR A 14 -0.69 -1.50 28.49
N ASN A 15 -0.76 -2.81 28.71
CA ASN A 15 0.30 -3.56 29.38
C ASN A 15 1.58 -3.68 28.53
N SER A 16 1.43 -3.73 27.19
CA SER A 16 2.55 -3.76 26.24
C SER A 16 3.20 -2.40 26.02
N ALA A 17 2.53 -1.30 26.42
CA ALA A 17 3.07 0.05 26.31
C ALA A 17 4.12 0.28 27.43
N LYS A 18 5.36 0.52 27.04
CA LYS A 18 6.49 0.85 27.92
C LYS A 18 6.97 2.28 27.60
N ASN A 19 7.84 2.81 28.46
CA ASN A 19 8.46 4.12 28.24
C ASN A 19 9.27 4.21 26.94
N PHE A 20 9.75 3.06 26.44
CA PHE A 20 10.52 2.94 25.19
C PHE A 20 9.69 2.47 24.00
N GLY A 21 8.40 2.21 24.14
CA GLY A 21 7.50 1.83 23.04
C GLY A 21 6.68 0.57 23.33
N PHE A 22 6.00 0.03 22.31
CA PHE A 22 5.20 -1.19 22.43
C PHE A 22 6.06 -2.44 22.28
N VAL A 23 6.06 -3.30 23.29
CA VAL A 23 6.64 -4.65 23.22
C VAL A 23 5.63 -5.64 22.64
N ALA A 24 6.09 -6.72 21.99
CA ALA A 24 5.22 -7.70 21.37
C ALA A 24 4.28 -8.37 22.40
N THR A 25 4.78 -8.70 23.58
CA THR A 25 3.96 -9.05 24.74
C THR A 25 4.57 -8.48 26.02
N ALA A 26 3.72 -8.11 26.98
CA ALA A 26 4.17 -7.70 28.31
C ALA A 26 4.69 -8.85 29.19
N GLN A 27 4.53 -10.08 28.73
CA GLN A 27 5.04 -11.26 29.40
C GLN A 27 6.53 -11.41 29.09
N ASP A 28 7.33 -11.74 30.11
CA ASP A 28 8.74 -12.05 29.91
C ASP A 28 8.87 -13.46 29.33
N THR A 29 8.74 -13.53 28.00
CA THR A 29 8.76 -14.78 27.24
C THR A 29 9.76 -14.61 26.09
N ASP A 30 10.92 -15.21 26.21
CA ASP A 30 11.99 -15.19 25.20
C ASP A 30 12.27 -13.78 24.64
N ASN A 31 12.22 -13.65 23.31
CA ASN A 31 12.44 -12.39 22.63
C ASN A 31 11.17 -11.54 22.41
N TYR A 32 10.00 -11.97 22.90
CA TYR A 32 8.74 -11.24 22.70
C TYR A 32 8.58 -10.02 23.62
N ALA A 33 9.30 -9.96 24.74
CA ALA A 33 9.37 -8.78 25.59
C ALA A 33 10.25 -7.65 24.99
N ARG A 34 10.38 -7.61 23.66
CA ARG A 34 11.16 -6.60 22.92
C ARG A 34 10.25 -5.70 22.10
N LEU A 35 10.78 -4.54 21.73
CA LEU A 35 10.15 -3.64 20.78
C LEU A 35 10.37 -4.17 19.35
N TRP A 36 9.36 -4.85 18.80
CA TRP A 36 9.39 -5.36 17.43
C TRP A 36 8.81 -4.34 16.47
N SER A 37 9.45 -4.13 15.31
CA SER A 37 9.03 -3.14 14.32
C SER A 37 7.60 -3.35 13.85
N ARG A 38 7.22 -4.59 13.51
CA ARG A 38 5.87 -4.92 13.03
C ARG A 38 4.84 -4.88 14.16
N ASP A 39 5.14 -5.51 15.29
CA ASP A 39 4.21 -5.61 16.42
C ASP A 39 3.86 -4.24 16.96
N SER A 40 4.89 -3.40 17.17
CA SER A 40 4.69 -2.02 17.62
C SER A 40 3.96 -1.16 16.59
N ALA A 41 4.18 -1.40 15.28
CA ALA A 41 3.46 -0.70 14.23
C ALA A 41 1.96 -1.00 14.27
N ILE A 42 1.57 -2.28 14.35
CA ILE A 42 0.18 -2.68 14.38
C ILE A 42 -0.52 -2.21 15.66
N ALA A 43 0.15 -2.32 16.83
CA ALA A 43 -0.34 -1.75 18.09
C ALA A 43 -0.53 -0.23 17.98
N SER A 44 0.43 0.47 17.38
CA SER A 44 0.37 1.92 17.16
C SER A 44 -0.76 2.32 16.21
N LEU A 45 -0.93 1.61 15.09
CA LEU A 45 -2.02 1.85 14.15
C LEU A 45 -3.39 1.63 14.81
N ALA A 46 -3.52 0.64 15.70
CA ALA A 46 -4.73 0.44 16.51
C ALA A 46 -5.01 1.61 17.45
N VAL A 47 -3.99 2.07 18.16
CA VAL A 47 -4.07 3.25 19.04
C VAL A 47 -4.50 4.49 18.27
N LEU A 48 -3.85 4.73 17.13
CA LEU A 48 -4.12 5.88 16.26
C LEU A 48 -5.52 5.81 15.65
N SER A 49 -5.97 4.63 15.17
CA SER A 49 -7.29 4.47 14.55
C SER A 49 -8.46 4.74 15.48
N HIS A 50 -8.22 4.68 16.78
CA HIS A 50 -9.21 5.02 17.82
C HIS A 50 -8.98 6.39 18.47
N GLY A 51 -7.96 7.15 18.08
CA GLY A 51 -7.61 8.43 18.72
C GLY A 51 -7.29 8.28 20.22
N LYS A 52 -6.63 7.17 20.64
CA LYS A 52 -6.36 6.88 22.04
C LYS A 52 -5.13 7.65 22.53
N GLU A 53 -5.27 8.96 22.73
CA GLU A 53 -4.18 9.92 23.04
C GLU A 53 -3.31 9.51 24.23
N ALA A 54 -3.88 8.87 25.25
CA ALA A 54 -3.14 8.39 26.42
C ALA A 54 -1.98 7.43 26.07
N LEU A 55 -2.02 6.78 24.90
CA LEU A 55 -0.99 5.87 24.40
C LEU A 55 -0.09 6.47 23.33
N TYR A 56 -0.31 7.73 22.90
CA TYR A 56 0.56 8.41 21.92
C TYR A 56 2.03 8.52 22.34
N PRO A 57 2.38 8.70 23.63
CA PRO A 57 3.78 8.65 24.07
C PRO A 57 4.45 7.33 23.73
N ALA A 58 3.78 6.17 23.91
CA ALA A 58 4.33 4.87 23.54
C ALA A 58 4.47 4.68 22.01
N VAL A 59 3.52 5.23 21.22
CA VAL A 59 3.63 5.27 19.76
C VAL A 59 4.88 6.05 19.34
N LYS A 60 5.05 7.28 19.85
CA LYS A 60 6.21 8.13 19.55
C LYS A 60 7.52 7.49 19.97
N SER A 61 7.56 6.89 21.16
CA SER A 61 8.75 6.17 21.65
C SER A 61 9.09 4.97 20.77
N SER A 62 8.10 4.21 20.29
CA SER A 62 8.34 3.11 19.33
C SER A 62 9.00 3.63 18.05
N ILE A 63 8.48 4.73 17.49
CA ILE A 63 9.02 5.34 16.27
C ILE A 63 10.47 5.76 16.46
N LEU A 64 10.77 6.51 17.52
CA LEU A 64 12.10 7.08 17.75
C LEU A 64 13.13 6.02 18.12
N ASN A 65 12.80 5.07 19.00
CA ASN A 65 13.74 4.03 19.43
C ASN A 65 14.07 3.02 18.31
N LEU A 66 13.12 2.73 17.42
CA LEU A 66 13.40 1.92 16.23
C LEU A 66 14.30 2.67 15.25
N LEU A 67 14.08 3.98 15.05
CA LEU A 67 14.89 4.82 14.19
C LEU A 67 16.34 4.93 14.70
N GLU A 68 16.52 5.14 16.00
CA GLU A 68 17.86 5.20 16.62
C GLU A 68 18.62 3.86 16.55
N ALA A 69 17.93 2.74 16.34
CA ALA A 69 18.52 1.41 16.22
C ALA A 69 18.77 1.00 14.76
N VAL A 70 18.57 1.89 13.80
CA VAL A 70 18.90 1.65 12.39
C VAL A 70 20.40 1.42 12.27
N GLY A 71 20.78 0.31 11.63
CA GLY A 71 22.17 -0.05 11.42
C GLY A 71 22.83 0.65 10.25
N ASP A 72 24.12 0.39 10.07
CA ASP A 72 24.91 0.94 8.98
C ASP A 72 24.23 0.67 7.61
N GLY A 73 24.25 1.69 6.75
CA GLY A 73 23.60 1.63 5.45
C GLY A 73 22.06 1.55 5.52
N GLY A 74 21.42 2.05 6.60
CA GLY A 74 19.97 2.21 6.70
C GLY A 74 19.18 0.90 6.91
N VAL A 75 19.79 -0.16 7.45
CA VAL A 75 19.08 -1.43 7.76
C VAL A 75 18.21 -1.23 8.98
N PHE A 76 16.89 -1.35 8.81
CA PHE A 76 15.94 -1.26 9.93
C PHE A 76 16.00 -2.53 10.82
N PRO A 77 15.95 -2.34 12.15
CA PRO A 77 15.91 -3.47 13.06
C PRO A 77 14.58 -4.23 12.93
N SER A 78 14.63 -5.53 13.06
CA SER A 78 13.45 -6.36 13.29
C SER A 78 12.89 -6.13 14.69
N ASN A 79 13.81 -6.07 15.68
CA ASN A 79 13.46 -5.77 17.07
C ASN A 79 14.62 -5.11 17.83
N VAL A 80 14.27 -4.44 18.93
CA VAL A 80 15.20 -3.79 19.85
C VAL A 80 14.90 -4.26 21.28
N SER A 81 15.93 -4.62 22.03
CA SER A 81 15.83 -4.98 23.43
C SER A 81 16.26 -3.83 24.34
N PHE A 82 15.62 -3.77 25.51
CA PHE A 82 15.88 -2.78 26.55
C PHE A 82 16.12 -3.50 27.88
N ASN A 83 16.99 -2.93 28.72
CA ASN A 83 17.18 -3.40 30.08
C ASN A 83 16.08 -2.86 31.02
N ASN A 84 16.13 -3.24 32.31
CA ASN A 84 15.15 -2.81 33.30
C ASN A 84 15.15 -1.31 33.55
N ASP A 85 16.24 -0.60 33.26
CA ASP A 85 16.34 0.85 33.39
C ASP A 85 15.79 1.58 32.15
N GLY A 86 15.32 0.85 31.14
CA GLY A 86 14.80 1.38 29.89
C GLY A 86 15.87 1.81 28.89
N ASN A 87 17.13 1.42 29.10
CA ASN A 87 18.21 1.68 28.16
C ASN A 87 18.29 0.56 27.12
N ARG A 88 18.55 0.92 25.86
CA ARG A 88 18.76 -0.05 24.80
C ARG A 88 19.93 -1.00 25.14
N SER A 89 19.66 -2.30 25.11
CA SER A 89 20.62 -3.34 25.43
C SER A 89 21.03 -4.18 24.22
N GLY A 90 20.31 -4.08 23.10
CA GLY A 90 20.65 -4.78 21.86
C GLY A 90 19.62 -4.56 20.77
N GLN A 91 19.94 -5.03 19.58
CA GLN A 91 19.04 -5.05 18.41
C GLN A 91 19.26 -6.27 17.54
N SER A 92 18.25 -6.66 16.77
CA SER A 92 18.31 -7.71 15.77
C SER A 92 17.72 -7.21 14.46
N TYR A 93 18.34 -7.58 13.35
CA TYR A 93 17.87 -7.24 12.01
C TYR A 93 17.06 -8.38 11.35
N GLY A 94 16.84 -9.46 12.05
CA GLY A 94 16.17 -10.68 11.60
C GLY A 94 17.12 -11.88 11.56
N GLY A 95 16.73 -12.93 10.85
CA GLY A 95 17.52 -14.13 10.67
C GLY A 95 18.67 -13.98 9.65
N PRO A 96 18.90 -14.97 8.77
CA PRO A 96 19.94 -14.92 7.74
C PRO A 96 19.84 -13.73 6.77
N VAL A 97 18.64 -13.18 6.62
CA VAL A 97 18.36 -11.96 5.85
C VAL A 97 17.57 -10.99 6.72
N GLY A 98 17.73 -9.68 6.48
CA GLY A 98 16.97 -8.66 7.19
C GLY A 98 15.47 -8.72 6.85
N ARG A 99 14.66 -8.09 7.69
CA ARG A 99 13.20 -7.99 7.44
C ARG A 99 12.92 -6.83 6.52
N THR A 100 12.53 -7.12 5.27
CA THR A 100 12.27 -6.11 4.23
C THR A 100 10.94 -5.37 4.42
N ASP A 101 10.05 -5.89 5.24
CA ASP A 101 8.78 -5.25 5.60
C ASP A 101 8.91 -4.28 6.80
N SER A 102 9.90 -4.48 7.68
CA SER A 102 10.09 -3.67 8.89
C SER A 102 10.17 -2.15 8.63
N PRO A 103 10.96 -1.66 7.66
CA PRO A 103 11.06 -0.23 7.39
C PRO A 103 9.73 0.38 6.93
N PHE A 104 8.94 -0.37 6.17
CA PHE A 104 7.64 0.12 5.69
C PHE A 104 6.59 0.16 6.81
N TRP A 105 6.54 -0.84 7.68
CA TRP A 105 5.68 -0.82 8.87
C TRP A 105 6.03 0.36 9.77
N TRP A 106 7.31 0.61 9.99
CA TRP A 106 7.78 1.78 10.73
C TRP A 106 7.34 3.09 10.05
N ALA A 107 7.58 3.25 8.75
CA ALA A 107 7.29 4.47 8.01
C ALA A 107 5.78 4.80 7.98
N VAL A 108 4.92 3.78 7.75
CA VAL A 108 3.47 3.94 7.82
C VAL A 108 3.04 4.42 9.20
N THR A 109 3.63 3.84 10.26
CA THR A 109 3.33 4.23 11.65
C THR A 109 3.75 5.67 11.93
N ALA A 110 4.96 6.07 11.52
CA ALA A 110 5.48 7.41 11.73
C ALA A 110 4.64 8.48 11.01
N LEU A 111 4.30 8.24 9.73
CA LEU A 111 3.45 9.13 8.95
C LEU A 111 2.03 9.21 9.53
N SER A 112 1.45 8.07 9.95
CA SER A 112 0.12 8.04 10.55
C SER A 112 0.10 8.74 11.91
N TYR A 113 1.17 8.61 12.71
CA TYR A 113 1.30 9.34 13.96
C TYR A 113 1.35 10.85 13.74
N MET A 114 2.19 11.33 12.82
CA MET A 114 2.24 12.76 12.49
C MET A 114 0.87 13.30 12.09
N GLU A 115 0.13 12.55 11.28
CA GLU A 115 -1.17 12.96 10.78
C GLU A 115 -2.26 12.95 11.86
N VAL A 116 -2.39 11.87 12.62
CA VAL A 116 -3.48 11.71 13.60
C VAL A 116 -3.19 12.49 14.89
N ALA A 117 -1.96 12.44 15.38
CA ALA A 117 -1.57 13.17 16.58
C ALA A 117 -1.24 14.66 16.32
N GLN A 118 -1.21 15.10 15.06
CA GLN A 118 -0.82 16.45 14.65
C GLN A 118 0.56 16.86 15.20
N ASP A 119 1.45 15.88 15.39
CA ASP A 119 2.82 16.10 15.89
C ASP A 119 3.83 16.08 14.74
N PHE A 120 4.05 17.25 14.17
CA PHE A 120 5.03 17.45 13.10
C PHE A 120 6.45 17.75 13.60
N GLY A 121 6.67 17.72 14.92
CA GLY A 121 7.99 17.94 15.51
C GLY A 121 9.03 16.89 15.09
N ILE A 122 8.60 15.71 14.66
CA ILE A 122 9.46 14.63 14.13
C ILE A 122 9.55 14.60 12.61
N LYS A 123 8.93 15.55 11.88
CA LYS A 123 8.82 15.53 10.41
C LYS A 123 10.20 15.43 9.72
N GLY A 124 11.19 16.18 10.18
CA GLY A 124 12.52 16.17 9.56
C GLY A 124 13.17 14.78 9.60
N VAL A 125 13.28 14.19 10.79
CA VAL A 125 13.91 12.86 10.94
C VAL A 125 13.10 11.73 10.27
N VAL A 126 11.78 11.88 10.17
CA VAL A 126 10.92 10.93 9.44
C VAL A 126 11.13 11.07 7.94
N ALA A 127 11.25 12.29 7.41
CA ALA A 127 11.50 12.53 5.99
C ALA A 127 12.85 11.95 5.55
N ASP A 128 13.92 12.21 6.31
CA ASP A 128 15.27 11.69 6.04
C ASP A 128 15.27 10.14 6.05
N ALA A 129 14.57 9.54 7.02
CA ALA A 129 14.48 8.09 7.10
C ALA A 129 13.67 7.49 5.94
N ILE A 130 12.59 8.13 5.50
CA ILE A 130 11.80 7.67 4.35
C ILE A 130 12.61 7.77 3.05
N GLU A 131 13.40 8.82 2.86
CA GLU A 131 14.31 8.93 1.72
C GLU A 131 15.29 7.76 1.67
N GLU A 132 15.90 7.41 2.81
CA GLU A 132 16.83 6.26 2.89
C GLU A 132 16.12 4.92 2.67
N ILE A 133 14.90 4.74 3.21
CA ILE A 133 14.07 3.54 3.00
C ILE A 133 13.75 3.39 1.51
N GLU A 134 13.33 4.46 0.86
CA GLU A 134 12.97 4.40 -0.56
C GLU A 134 14.21 4.20 -1.45
N ARG A 135 15.31 4.88 -1.18
CA ARG A 135 16.59 4.66 -1.89
C ARG A 135 17.04 3.21 -1.83
N ARG A 136 16.82 2.53 -0.70
CA ARG A 136 17.11 1.10 -0.55
C ARG A 136 16.11 0.23 -1.30
N ALA A 137 14.83 0.57 -1.26
CA ALA A 137 13.80 -0.15 -2.01
C ALA A 137 14.05 -0.06 -3.53
N GLU A 138 14.47 1.10 -4.03
CA GLU A 138 14.88 1.28 -5.43
C GLU A 138 16.10 0.43 -5.79
N ALA A 139 17.10 0.33 -4.92
CA ALA A 139 18.25 -0.55 -5.13
C ALA A 139 17.83 -2.04 -5.22
N TRP A 140 16.74 -2.42 -4.57
CA TRP A 140 16.18 -3.77 -4.63
C TRP A 140 15.19 -4.01 -5.76
N GLU A 141 14.89 -2.99 -6.57
CA GLU A 141 14.15 -3.18 -7.83
C GLU A 141 15.02 -3.92 -8.86
N PHE A 142 16.35 -3.82 -8.77
CA PHE A 142 17.38 -4.39 -9.65
C PHE A 142 17.30 -3.98 -11.13
N ASN A 143 16.17 -3.47 -11.60
CA ASN A 143 15.94 -3.16 -13.00
C ASN A 143 15.13 -1.87 -13.23
N ASN A 144 14.89 -1.08 -12.17
CA ASN A 144 14.10 0.16 -12.19
C ASN A 144 12.66 0.01 -12.70
N LYS A 145 12.06 -1.19 -12.52
CA LYS A 145 10.68 -1.48 -12.96
C LYS A 145 9.66 -1.42 -11.83
N HIS A 146 9.98 -0.68 -10.79
CA HIS A 146 9.09 -0.23 -9.73
C HIS A 146 8.55 -1.30 -8.77
N LEU A 147 8.97 -2.56 -8.88
CA LEU A 147 8.69 -3.59 -7.88
C LEU A 147 9.96 -4.00 -7.15
N MET A 148 9.88 -3.97 -5.83
CA MET A 148 10.96 -4.41 -4.96
C MET A 148 11.03 -5.94 -4.89
N TYR A 149 12.21 -6.50 -5.15
CA TYR A 149 12.52 -7.92 -5.00
C TYR A 149 12.95 -8.20 -3.56
N SER A 150 12.39 -9.23 -2.94
CA SER A 150 12.65 -9.59 -1.54
C SER A 150 13.23 -10.99 -1.45
N PRO A 151 14.31 -11.20 -0.68
CA PRO A 151 14.85 -12.53 -0.41
C PRO A 151 13.85 -13.41 0.34
N ALA A 152 14.02 -14.72 0.27
CA ALA A 152 13.28 -15.66 1.11
C ALA A 152 13.48 -15.34 2.59
N SER A 153 12.47 -15.58 3.41
CA SER A 153 12.48 -15.33 4.88
C SER A 153 12.60 -13.86 5.29
N SER A 154 12.32 -12.92 4.39
CA SER A 154 12.57 -11.49 4.63
C SER A 154 11.34 -10.67 5.03
N ASN A 155 10.17 -11.28 5.21
CA ASN A 155 8.96 -10.59 5.66
C ASN A 155 8.40 -11.18 6.97
N TRP A 156 7.14 -10.84 7.30
CA TRP A 156 6.50 -11.28 8.53
C TRP A 156 6.39 -12.80 8.64
N ALA A 157 6.22 -13.49 7.50
CA ALA A 157 6.17 -14.96 7.43
C ALA A 157 7.56 -15.53 7.16
N ASP A 158 8.46 -15.31 8.08
CA ASP A 158 9.90 -15.52 7.97
C ASP A 158 10.36 -16.99 7.83
N GLU A 159 9.50 -17.93 8.08
CA GLU A 159 9.74 -19.37 7.87
C GLU A 159 8.85 -19.96 6.75
N TYR A 160 8.14 -19.13 5.99
CA TYR A 160 7.34 -19.53 4.83
C TYR A 160 8.14 -19.34 3.53
N PRO A 161 8.08 -20.26 2.55
CA PRO A 161 8.93 -20.24 1.37
C PRO A 161 8.44 -19.24 0.32
N VAL A 162 8.41 -17.95 0.65
CA VAL A 162 8.05 -16.86 -0.24
C VAL A 162 9.25 -15.96 -0.49
N GLU A 163 9.49 -15.65 -1.76
CA GLU A 163 10.57 -14.78 -2.23
C GLU A 163 10.21 -14.09 -3.54
N GLY A 164 11.07 -13.23 -4.00
CA GLY A 164 10.91 -12.54 -5.26
C GLY A 164 10.16 -11.22 -5.14
N TYR A 165 9.40 -10.89 -6.15
CA TYR A 165 8.46 -9.77 -6.09
C TYR A 165 7.25 -10.22 -5.28
N ILE A 166 7.16 -9.77 -4.03
CA ILE A 166 6.13 -10.18 -3.06
C ILE A 166 5.05 -9.10 -2.99
N LEU A 167 3.77 -9.50 -3.09
CA LEU A 167 2.63 -8.58 -3.05
C LEU A 167 2.65 -7.72 -1.79
N LEU A 168 2.69 -8.34 -0.61
CA LEU A 168 2.62 -7.63 0.67
C LEU A 168 3.68 -6.52 0.78
N ASN A 169 4.94 -6.83 0.44
CA ASN A 169 6.04 -5.87 0.58
C ASN A 169 5.86 -4.66 -0.36
N ASN A 170 5.38 -4.90 -1.59
CA ASN A 170 5.13 -3.83 -2.55
C ASN A 170 3.86 -3.03 -2.22
N VAL A 171 2.85 -3.64 -1.60
CA VAL A 171 1.67 -2.95 -1.07
C VAL A 171 2.05 -2.05 0.11
N LEU A 172 2.89 -2.52 1.04
CA LEU A 172 3.39 -1.71 2.15
C LEU A 172 4.22 -0.51 1.65
N ARG A 173 5.12 -0.74 0.69
CA ARG A 173 5.87 0.34 0.04
C ARG A 173 4.95 1.37 -0.59
N LEU A 174 3.93 0.93 -1.35
CA LEU A 174 2.96 1.81 -1.98
C LEU A 174 2.19 2.64 -0.94
N TRP A 175 1.82 2.04 0.18
CA TRP A 175 1.18 2.76 1.29
C TRP A 175 2.06 3.87 1.85
N VAL A 176 3.35 3.58 2.08
CA VAL A 176 4.33 4.60 2.52
C VAL A 176 4.44 5.72 1.50
N LEU A 177 4.66 5.40 0.22
CA LEU A 177 4.82 6.40 -0.84
C LEU A 177 3.60 7.31 -0.97
N THR A 178 2.39 6.73 -0.90
CA THR A 178 1.14 7.48 -0.97
C THR A 178 1.00 8.46 0.21
N LYS A 179 1.27 8.00 1.45
CA LYS A 179 1.23 8.88 2.64
C LYS A 179 2.33 9.94 2.61
N ALA A 180 3.55 9.55 2.23
CA ALA A 180 4.69 10.46 2.17
C ALA A 180 4.49 11.55 1.11
N SER A 181 3.94 11.22 -0.07
CA SER A 181 3.66 12.22 -1.12
C SER A 181 2.81 13.36 -0.60
N ARG A 182 1.79 13.06 0.20
CA ARG A 182 0.86 14.04 0.77
C ARG A 182 1.44 14.76 1.99
N LEU A 183 1.94 14.03 2.98
CA LEU A 183 2.37 14.61 4.26
C LEU A 183 3.71 15.35 4.17
N LEU A 184 4.56 14.94 3.24
CA LEU A 184 5.83 15.60 2.97
C LEU A 184 5.75 16.56 1.76
N SER A 185 4.60 16.60 1.08
CA SER A 185 4.35 17.43 -0.11
C SER A 185 5.37 17.16 -1.23
N SER A 186 5.59 15.89 -1.59
CA SER A 186 6.61 15.46 -2.54
C SER A 186 6.00 14.88 -3.82
N ASP A 187 6.22 15.55 -4.94
CA ASP A 187 5.81 15.07 -6.27
C ASP A 187 6.63 13.83 -6.68
N ILE A 188 7.87 13.71 -6.21
CA ILE A 188 8.72 12.53 -6.44
C ILE A 188 8.05 11.28 -5.86
N TYR A 189 7.57 11.35 -4.61
CA TYR A 189 6.86 10.23 -4.01
C TYR A 189 5.50 9.98 -4.65
N ALA A 190 4.81 11.03 -5.13
CA ALA A 190 3.54 10.88 -5.85
C ALA A 190 3.73 10.13 -7.18
N ASP A 191 4.74 10.51 -7.96
CA ASP A 191 5.07 9.83 -9.22
C ASP A 191 5.50 8.38 -8.98
N LYS A 192 6.38 8.16 -8.01
CA LYS A 192 6.80 6.80 -7.64
C LYS A 192 5.63 5.94 -7.16
N ALA A 193 4.72 6.48 -6.36
CA ALA A 193 3.49 5.79 -5.94
C ALA A 193 2.63 5.37 -7.13
N ARG A 194 2.46 6.25 -8.12
CA ARG A 194 1.74 5.96 -9.36
C ARG A 194 2.38 4.79 -10.13
N LYS A 195 3.69 4.82 -10.31
CA LYS A 195 4.46 3.78 -11.01
C LYS A 195 4.41 2.42 -10.28
N VAL A 196 4.64 2.42 -8.96
CA VAL A 196 4.51 1.20 -8.12
C VAL A 196 3.08 0.67 -8.15
N SER A 197 2.07 1.53 -8.08
CA SER A 197 0.66 1.13 -8.18
C SER A 197 0.36 0.47 -9.52
N GLY A 198 0.82 1.04 -10.63
CA GLY A 198 0.68 0.45 -11.96
C GLY A 198 1.33 -0.93 -12.04
N ALA A 199 2.56 -1.05 -11.54
CA ALA A 199 3.29 -2.32 -11.53
C ALA A 199 2.60 -3.38 -10.65
N VAL A 200 2.08 -3.01 -9.47
CA VAL A 200 1.32 -3.92 -8.60
C VAL A 200 0.04 -4.40 -9.30
N LYS A 201 -0.76 -3.50 -9.86
CA LYS A 201 -2.01 -3.81 -10.56
C LYS A 201 -1.78 -4.77 -11.72
N TYR A 202 -0.79 -4.46 -12.57
CA TYR A 202 -0.48 -5.29 -13.74
C TYR A 202 0.03 -6.67 -13.36
N HIS A 203 1.05 -6.77 -12.49
CA HIS A 203 1.71 -8.04 -12.24
C HIS A 203 0.94 -8.95 -11.28
N PHE A 204 0.42 -8.39 -10.19
CA PHE A 204 -0.24 -9.22 -9.17
C PHE A 204 -1.71 -9.46 -9.46
N PHE A 205 -2.43 -8.47 -10.03
CA PHE A 205 -3.88 -8.54 -10.19
C PHE A 205 -4.35 -8.77 -11.63
N GLY A 206 -3.44 -8.70 -12.60
CA GLY A 206 -3.81 -8.81 -14.02
C GLY A 206 -4.69 -7.67 -14.51
N GLU A 207 -4.67 -6.56 -13.83
CA GLU A 207 -5.44 -5.37 -14.21
C GLU A 207 -4.71 -4.59 -15.31
N PRO A 208 -5.45 -3.98 -16.26
CA PRO A 208 -4.86 -3.05 -17.20
C PRO A 208 -4.24 -1.87 -16.45
N ALA A 209 -2.93 -1.69 -16.60
CA ALA A 209 -2.20 -0.59 -15.99
C ALA A 209 -0.95 -0.27 -16.82
N GLU A 210 -0.50 0.98 -16.73
CA GLU A 210 0.77 1.39 -17.28
C GLU A 210 1.89 0.80 -16.43
N ALA A 211 2.58 -0.21 -16.95
CA ALA A 211 3.68 -0.89 -16.27
C ALA A 211 4.61 -1.58 -17.28
N GLU A 212 5.90 -1.54 -16.98
CA GLU A 212 6.85 -2.37 -17.70
C GLU A 212 6.74 -3.84 -17.28
N VAL A 213 6.78 -4.75 -18.26
CA VAL A 213 6.60 -6.18 -18.03
C VAL A 213 7.85 -6.79 -17.41
N LEU A 214 7.69 -7.42 -16.24
CA LEU A 214 8.71 -8.19 -15.51
C LEU A 214 8.64 -9.70 -15.78
N PHE A 215 7.55 -10.17 -16.39
CA PHE A 215 7.37 -11.59 -16.66
C PHE A 215 8.26 -12.06 -17.81
N THR A 216 8.84 -13.26 -17.66
CA THR A 216 9.48 -13.97 -18.77
C THR A 216 8.45 -14.42 -19.79
N ALA A 217 8.89 -14.79 -20.99
CA ALA A 217 7.99 -15.31 -22.04
C ALA A 217 7.22 -16.58 -21.59
N SER A 218 7.83 -17.40 -20.75
CA SER A 218 7.18 -18.58 -20.16
C SER A 218 6.08 -18.18 -19.17
N GLN A 219 6.40 -17.22 -18.29
CA GLN A 219 5.44 -16.70 -17.32
C GLN A 219 4.25 -15.99 -17.96
N LEU A 220 4.49 -15.23 -19.05
CA LEU A 220 3.41 -14.62 -19.83
C LEU A 220 2.41 -15.65 -20.36
N LYS A 221 2.86 -16.86 -20.72
CA LYS A 221 1.94 -17.95 -21.11
C LYS A 221 1.16 -18.45 -19.90
N GLN A 222 1.83 -18.70 -18.77
CA GLN A 222 1.19 -19.18 -17.54
C GLN A 222 0.15 -18.19 -17.02
N VAL A 223 0.47 -16.89 -16.98
CA VAL A 223 -0.47 -15.88 -16.48
C VAL A 223 -1.60 -15.58 -17.47
N LYS A 224 -1.43 -15.85 -18.77
CA LYS A 224 -2.52 -15.76 -19.76
C LYS A 224 -3.63 -16.76 -19.49
N ASP A 225 -3.27 -17.96 -19.08
CA ASP A 225 -4.25 -18.99 -18.71
C ASP A 225 -5.03 -18.60 -17.43
N LEU A 226 -4.50 -17.65 -16.67
CA LEU A 226 -5.13 -17.01 -15.50
C LEU A 226 -5.80 -15.67 -15.85
N GLU A 227 -5.89 -15.29 -17.13
CA GLU A 227 -6.63 -14.11 -17.57
C GLU A 227 -8.14 -14.33 -17.46
N GLY A 228 -8.83 -13.36 -16.98
CA GLY A 228 -10.25 -13.42 -16.63
C GLY A 228 -10.48 -13.04 -15.16
N GLY A 229 -9.38 -12.70 -14.44
CA GLY A 229 -9.35 -12.20 -13.09
C GLY A 229 -9.01 -13.23 -12.02
N ASP A 230 -8.50 -14.39 -12.41
CA ASP A 230 -8.01 -15.39 -11.48
C ASP A 230 -6.52 -15.20 -11.14
N ARG A 231 -5.86 -14.21 -11.79
CA ARG A 231 -4.49 -13.84 -11.49
C ARG A 231 -4.45 -12.92 -10.27
N ILE A 232 -4.26 -13.49 -9.09
CA ILE A 232 -3.99 -12.77 -7.86
C ILE A 232 -2.78 -13.43 -7.21
N LEU A 233 -1.59 -13.00 -7.64
CA LEU A 233 -0.35 -13.63 -7.22
C LEU A 233 0.07 -13.19 -5.81
N MET A 234 0.60 -14.11 -5.04
CA MET A 234 1.33 -13.82 -3.80
C MET A 234 2.73 -13.31 -4.09
N SER A 235 3.43 -13.99 -5.01
CA SER A 235 4.77 -13.58 -5.46
C SER A 235 5.09 -14.15 -6.84
N PHE A 236 6.18 -13.63 -7.42
CA PHE A 236 6.80 -14.23 -8.61
C PHE A 236 8.31 -13.98 -8.62
N THR A 237 9.03 -14.90 -9.25
CA THR A 237 10.48 -14.83 -9.52
C THR A 237 10.71 -15.14 -11.00
N PRO A 238 11.92 -14.98 -11.54
CA PRO A 238 12.20 -15.48 -12.89
C PRO A 238 11.93 -16.97 -13.10
N GLY A 239 11.92 -17.77 -12.02
CA GLY A 239 11.67 -19.21 -12.04
C GLY A 239 10.20 -19.63 -12.03
N GLY A 240 9.27 -18.74 -11.66
CA GLY A 240 7.86 -19.10 -11.58
C GLY A 240 6.99 -18.07 -10.89
N THR A 241 5.69 -18.38 -10.83
CA THR A 241 4.67 -17.59 -10.13
C THR A 241 4.07 -18.39 -8.99
N LEU A 242 3.75 -17.73 -7.88
CA LEU A 242 3.08 -18.33 -6.73
C LEU A 242 1.70 -17.69 -6.58
N ASN A 243 0.66 -18.46 -6.94
CA ASN A 243 -0.73 -18.03 -6.88
C ASN A 243 -1.42 -18.48 -5.58
N HIS A 244 -0.72 -18.40 -4.46
CA HIS A 244 -1.28 -18.62 -3.13
C HIS A 244 -2.04 -17.39 -2.64
N ILE A 245 -3.00 -17.59 -1.75
CA ILE A 245 -3.64 -16.50 -1.04
C ILE A 245 -2.67 -15.96 0.01
N ASP A 246 -2.26 -14.72 -0.13
CA ASP A 246 -1.61 -13.92 0.92
C ASP A 246 -2.69 -13.06 1.59
N THR A 247 -3.28 -13.59 2.66
CA THR A 247 -4.44 -12.96 3.29
C THR A 247 -4.15 -11.56 3.79
N LEU A 248 -2.95 -11.30 4.32
CA LEU A 248 -2.58 -9.96 4.79
C LEU A 248 -2.37 -8.98 3.62
N GLY A 249 -1.65 -9.43 2.57
CA GLY A 249 -1.43 -8.63 1.36
C GLY A 249 -2.74 -8.30 0.64
N TRP A 250 -3.67 -9.25 0.57
CA TRP A 250 -4.99 -9.02 0.00
C TRP A 250 -5.81 -8.04 0.83
N SER A 251 -5.85 -8.23 2.16
CA SER A 251 -6.60 -7.34 3.06
C SER A 251 -6.10 -5.90 3.02
N LEU A 252 -4.79 -5.70 2.99
CA LEU A 252 -4.20 -4.37 2.81
C LEU A 252 -4.49 -3.78 1.43
N SER A 253 -4.43 -4.59 0.36
CA SER A 253 -4.77 -4.12 -0.99
C SER A 253 -6.22 -3.62 -1.08
N ILE A 254 -7.14 -4.27 -0.38
CA ILE A 254 -8.54 -3.86 -0.26
C ILE A 254 -8.68 -2.59 0.58
N LEU A 255 -8.08 -2.57 1.77
CA LEU A 255 -8.15 -1.43 2.70
C LEU A 255 -7.59 -0.16 2.09
N LEU A 256 -6.53 -0.28 1.30
CA LEU A 256 -5.88 0.83 0.61
C LEU A 256 -6.48 1.11 -0.78
N GLY A 257 -7.46 0.32 -1.23
CA GLY A 257 -8.14 0.46 -2.52
C GLY A 257 -7.20 0.35 -3.73
N ILE A 258 -6.17 -0.47 -3.60
CA ILE A 258 -5.20 -0.71 -4.68
C ILE A 258 -5.84 -1.58 -5.77
N SER A 259 -6.58 -2.62 -5.38
CA SER A 259 -7.29 -3.50 -6.29
C SER A 259 -8.59 -2.87 -6.81
N SER A 260 -8.93 -3.14 -8.07
CA SER A 260 -10.23 -2.76 -8.64
C SER A 260 -11.40 -3.49 -7.93
N GLU A 261 -12.61 -2.99 -8.13
CA GLU A 261 -13.82 -3.64 -7.59
C GLU A 261 -13.96 -5.10 -8.08
N SER A 262 -13.64 -5.34 -9.35
CA SER A 262 -13.66 -6.67 -9.95
C SER A 262 -12.66 -7.61 -9.27
N THR A 263 -11.41 -7.19 -9.14
CA THR A 263 -10.35 -7.96 -8.45
C THR A 263 -10.70 -8.19 -6.98
N THR A 264 -11.21 -7.18 -6.31
CA THR A 264 -11.65 -7.26 -4.91
C THR A 264 -12.75 -8.31 -4.74
N LYS A 265 -13.76 -8.32 -5.61
CA LYS A 265 -14.82 -9.36 -5.61
C LYS A 265 -14.23 -10.77 -5.73
N LYS A 266 -13.28 -10.96 -6.64
CA LYS A 266 -12.61 -12.25 -6.83
C LYS A 266 -11.76 -12.67 -5.63
N MET A 267 -11.04 -11.74 -5.00
CA MET A 267 -10.34 -12.03 -3.74
C MET A 267 -11.32 -12.56 -2.68
N VAL A 268 -12.46 -11.89 -2.51
CA VAL A 268 -13.47 -12.30 -1.53
C VAL A 268 -14.09 -13.65 -1.89
N GLU A 269 -14.39 -13.89 -3.16
CA GLU A 269 -14.92 -15.16 -3.64
C GLU A 269 -13.94 -16.31 -3.42
N ARG A 270 -12.65 -16.12 -3.73
CA ARG A 270 -11.61 -17.12 -3.49
C ARG A 270 -11.44 -17.41 -2.00
N LEU A 271 -11.39 -16.39 -1.13
CA LEU A 271 -11.34 -16.59 0.31
C LEU A 271 -12.51 -17.46 0.80
N ARG A 272 -13.73 -17.19 0.33
CA ARG A 272 -14.92 -17.94 0.73
C ARG A 272 -14.97 -19.35 0.16
N SER A 273 -14.63 -19.54 -1.11
CA SER A 273 -14.74 -20.83 -1.79
C SER A 273 -13.62 -21.80 -1.43
N GLU A 274 -12.38 -21.29 -1.32
CA GLU A 274 -11.21 -22.15 -1.08
C GLU A 274 -11.04 -22.48 0.41
N ILE A 275 -11.34 -21.53 1.32
CA ILE A 275 -11.19 -21.73 2.77
C ILE A 275 -12.48 -22.24 3.41
N GLY A 276 -13.63 -22.00 2.77
CA GLY A 276 -14.91 -22.53 3.24
C GLY A 276 -15.48 -21.81 4.46
N GLY A 277 -15.38 -20.48 4.53
CA GLY A 277 -15.95 -19.74 5.65
C GLY A 277 -15.45 -18.30 5.79
N THR A 278 -15.35 -17.85 7.03
CA THR A 278 -14.92 -16.48 7.41
C THR A 278 -13.64 -16.48 8.25
N LEU A 279 -12.81 -17.52 8.09
CA LEU A 279 -11.47 -17.58 8.63
C LEU A 279 -10.47 -17.00 7.62
N ALA A 280 -9.39 -16.45 8.15
CA ALA A 280 -8.35 -15.78 7.39
C ALA A 280 -6.97 -16.38 7.73
N PRO A 281 -6.65 -17.60 7.22
CA PRO A 281 -5.34 -18.21 7.44
C PRO A 281 -4.23 -17.33 6.87
N ALA A 282 -3.02 -17.47 7.41
CA ALA A 282 -1.87 -16.69 6.97
C ALA A 282 -1.68 -16.80 5.46
N HIS A 283 -1.52 -18.02 4.98
CA HIS A 283 -1.42 -18.36 3.55
C HIS A 283 -2.24 -19.59 3.21
N TRP A 284 -2.66 -19.67 1.94
CA TRP A 284 -3.48 -20.77 1.43
C TRP A 284 -3.16 -21.05 -0.05
N PRO A 285 -3.16 -22.30 -0.55
CA PRO A 285 -3.49 -23.54 0.17
C PRO A 285 -2.43 -23.95 1.19
N ILE A 286 -2.80 -24.90 2.05
CA ILE A 286 -1.85 -25.56 2.96
C ILE A 286 -0.84 -26.34 2.13
N ILE A 287 0.43 -26.21 2.50
CA ILE A 287 1.54 -26.98 1.92
C ILE A 287 1.70 -28.27 2.74
N ASP A 288 1.44 -29.38 2.11
CA ASP A 288 1.60 -30.74 2.65
C ASP A 288 2.68 -31.51 1.88
N ASP A 289 2.84 -32.79 2.17
CA ASP A 289 3.89 -33.64 1.61
C ASP A 289 3.74 -33.90 0.10
N ASP A 290 2.57 -33.73 -0.48
CA ASP A 290 2.33 -33.81 -1.92
C ASP A 290 2.59 -32.46 -2.64
N HIS A 291 2.73 -31.37 -1.90
CA HIS A 291 2.90 -30.04 -2.49
C HIS A 291 4.32 -29.77 -2.97
N ILE A 292 4.49 -29.12 -4.14
CA ILE A 292 5.80 -28.81 -4.74
C ILE A 292 6.72 -28.02 -3.80
N LEU A 293 6.19 -27.21 -2.89
CA LEU A 293 6.95 -26.42 -1.93
C LEU A 293 7.25 -27.15 -0.62
N TRP A 294 6.87 -28.43 -0.47
CA TRP A 294 7.10 -29.18 0.77
C TRP A 294 8.56 -29.21 1.19
N GLY A 295 9.46 -29.50 0.27
CA GLY A 295 10.90 -29.48 0.55
C GLY A 295 11.42 -28.12 0.98
N ALA A 296 10.88 -27.04 0.42
CA ALA A 296 11.27 -25.69 0.76
C ALA A 296 10.78 -25.28 2.17
N ILE A 297 9.53 -25.56 2.50
CA ILE A 297 8.98 -25.19 3.82
C ILE A 297 9.59 -26.00 4.96
N THR A 298 9.85 -27.29 4.75
CA THR A 298 10.41 -28.17 5.78
C THR A 298 11.90 -27.95 6.04
N SER A 299 12.60 -27.25 5.15
CA SER A 299 14.01 -26.85 5.33
C SER A 299 14.18 -25.40 5.79
N ASN A 300 13.12 -24.61 5.85
CA ASN A 300 13.17 -23.17 6.19
C ASN A 300 12.66 -22.89 7.60
N TYR A 301 13.45 -23.24 8.60
CA TYR A 301 13.17 -22.92 10.01
C TYR A 301 14.44 -22.61 10.79
N ALA A 302 14.34 -21.72 11.80
CA ALA A 302 15.49 -21.26 12.56
C ALA A 302 15.88 -22.22 13.71
N TYR A 303 14.90 -22.74 14.45
CA TYR A 303 15.11 -23.58 15.64
C TYR A 303 14.30 -24.89 15.58
N ASN A 304 12.97 -24.76 15.55
CA ASN A 304 12.04 -25.88 15.48
C ASN A 304 11.09 -25.67 14.32
N PHE A 305 10.79 -26.73 13.58
CA PHE A 305 9.82 -26.68 12.52
C PHE A 305 8.41 -26.42 13.08
N LYS A 306 7.80 -25.29 12.69
CA LYS A 306 6.46 -24.84 13.15
C LYS A 306 5.41 -24.91 12.05
N ASN A 307 5.83 -24.86 10.79
CA ASN A 307 4.94 -24.79 9.62
C ASN A 307 4.36 -26.15 9.23
N HIS A 308 3.92 -26.96 10.23
CA HIS A 308 3.13 -28.15 9.94
C HIS A 308 1.85 -27.76 9.19
N PRO A 309 1.26 -28.68 8.38
CA PRO A 309 0.00 -28.41 7.70
C PRO A 309 -1.08 -27.92 8.67
N GLY A 310 -1.68 -26.76 8.37
CA GLY A 310 -2.66 -26.09 9.21
C GLY A 310 -2.07 -25.31 10.41
N HIS A 311 -0.76 -25.20 10.54
CA HIS A 311 -0.10 -24.51 11.65
C HIS A 311 0.74 -23.32 11.19
N PHE A 312 0.98 -22.39 12.10
CA PHE A 312 1.86 -21.24 11.94
C PHE A 312 1.54 -20.47 10.66
N HIS A 313 2.51 -20.21 9.76
CA HIS A 313 2.24 -19.52 8.48
C HIS A 313 1.63 -20.46 7.42
N ASN A 314 1.68 -21.76 7.61
CA ASN A 314 1.19 -22.77 6.67
C ASN A 314 -0.28 -23.14 6.97
N GLY A 315 -1.18 -22.19 6.74
CA GLY A 315 -2.62 -22.37 6.95
C GLY A 315 -3.12 -22.04 8.35
N GLY A 316 -2.24 -21.71 9.31
CA GLY A 316 -2.67 -21.23 10.63
C GLY A 316 -3.37 -19.88 10.54
N VAL A 317 -4.40 -19.67 11.37
CA VAL A 317 -5.16 -18.41 11.43
C VAL A 317 -4.55 -17.50 12.48
N TRP A 318 -4.02 -16.38 12.03
CA TRP A 318 -3.40 -15.39 12.92
C TRP A 318 -4.38 -14.29 13.29
N GLY A 319 -4.31 -13.80 14.54
CA GLY A 319 -5.07 -12.62 14.93
C GLY A 319 -4.81 -11.42 14.00
N LEU A 320 -3.57 -11.32 13.50
CA LEU A 320 -3.15 -10.34 12.51
C LEU A 320 -3.98 -10.43 11.22
N THR A 321 -3.99 -11.60 10.56
CA THR A 321 -4.68 -11.78 9.28
C THR A 321 -6.20 -11.70 9.45
N GLN A 322 -6.74 -12.32 10.51
CA GLN A 322 -8.17 -12.27 10.80
C GLN A 322 -8.66 -10.84 11.04
N GLY A 323 -7.92 -10.03 11.81
CA GLY A 323 -8.30 -8.66 12.11
C GLY A 323 -8.26 -7.74 10.89
N PHE A 324 -7.18 -7.81 10.09
CA PHE A 324 -7.10 -7.01 8.86
C PHE A 324 -8.12 -7.45 7.80
N THR A 325 -8.43 -8.75 7.72
CA THR A 325 -9.51 -9.23 6.84
C THR A 325 -10.88 -8.73 7.31
N ALA A 326 -11.16 -8.80 8.61
CA ALA A 326 -12.41 -8.24 9.15
C ALA A 326 -12.52 -6.73 8.87
N ALA A 327 -11.43 -5.98 9.02
CA ALA A 327 -11.39 -4.56 8.68
C ALA A 327 -11.68 -4.31 7.18
N ALA A 328 -11.04 -5.08 6.30
CA ALA A 328 -11.24 -4.99 4.85
C ALA A 328 -12.68 -5.28 4.45
N MET A 329 -13.27 -6.37 4.96
CA MET A 329 -14.64 -6.76 4.67
C MET A 329 -15.65 -5.73 5.19
N ASN A 330 -15.42 -5.18 6.39
CA ASN A 330 -16.25 -4.11 6.92
C ASN A 330 -16.23 -2.86 6.03
N THR A 331 -15.06 -2.50 5.53
CA THR A 331 -14.94 -1.35 4.65
C THR A 331 -15.65 -1.56 3.29
N LEU A 332 -15.71 -2.78 2.78
CA LEU A 332 -16.37 -3.09 1.51
C LEU A 332 -17.89 -3.18 1.63
N PHE A 333 -18.36 -3.87 2.65
CA PHE A 333 -19.77 -4.26 2.74
C PHE A 333 -20.53 -3.53 3.83
N GLY A 334 -19.87 -2.67 4.62
CA GLY A 334 -20.46 -2.05 5.80
C GLY A 334 -20.76 -3.05 6.93
N GLU A 335 -20.30 -4.29 6.79
CA GLU A 335 -20.54 -5.40 7.67
C GLU A 335 -19.25 -6.15 7.97
N ASN A 336 -18.81 -6.09 9.21
CA ASN A 336 -17.69 -6.90 9.67
C ASN A 336 -18.14 -8.12 10.48
N HIS A 337 -19.44 -8.26 10.73
CA HIS A 337 -19.96 -9.23 11.67
C HIS A 337 -19.56 -10.67 11.40
N ALA A 338 -19.46 -11.11 10.13
CA ALA A 338 -19.11 -12.49 9.81
C ALA A 338 -17.64 -12.81 10.15
N TYR A 339 -16.69 -12.05 9.64
CA TYR A 339 -15.26 -12.24 9.94
C TYR A 339 -14.89 -11.84 11.37
N MET A 340 -15.53 -10.80 11.90
CA MET A 340 -15.37 -10.37 13.28
C MET A 340 -15.96 -11.39 14.25
N ALA A 341 -17.14 -11.96 13.95
CA ALA A 341 -17.73 -13.03 14.75
C ALA A 341 -16.84 -14.27 14.80
N SER A 342 -16.18 -14.63 13.69
CA SER A 342 -15.19 -15.72 13.68
C SER A 342 -13.99 -15.41 14.56
N TYR A 343 -13.49 -14.17 14.52
CA TYR A 343 -12.41 -13.74 15.42
C TYR A 343 -12.84 -13.81 16.89
N GLU A 344 -14.02 -13.28 17.20
CA GLU A 344 -14.58 -13.32 18.56
C GLU A 344 -14.80 -14.77 19.03
N GLY A 345 -15.23 -15.69 18.15
CA GLY A 345 -15.33 -17.12 18.44
C GLY A 345 -13.98 -17.77 18.81
N MET A 346 -12.92 -17.45 18.06
CA MET A 346 -11.57 -17.91 18.41
C MET A 346 -11.11 -17.35 19.76
N LEU A 347 -11.34 -16.07 20.02
CA LEU A 347 -11.02 -15.45 21.31
C LEU A 347 -11.82 -16.05 22.45
N GLU A 348 -13.13 -16.31 22.28
CA GLU A 348 -13.96 -16.93 23.32
C GLU A 348 -13.43 -18.32 23.71
N SER A 349 -13.01 -19.11 22.74
CA SER A 349 -12.48 -20.47 22.97
C SER A 349 -11.14 -20.51 23.71
N SER A 350 -10.39 -19.41 23.71
CA SER A 350 -9.01 -19.35 24.23
C SER A 350 -8.81 -18.32 25.35
N MET A 351 -9.83 -17.52 25.69
CA MET A 351 -9.68 -16.33 26.53
C MET A 351 -9.16 -16.61 27.93
N GLU A 352 -9.50 -17.74 28.52
CA GLU A 352 -9.08 -18.08 29.89
C GLU A 352 -7.59 -18.45 29.96
N ASP A 353 -7.14 -19.26 29.03
CA ASP A 353 -5.80 -19.85 29.08
C ASP A 353 -4.79 -19.16 28.15
N HIS A 354 -5.25 -18.69 26.99
CA HIS A 354 -4.41 -18.18 25.92
C HIS A 354 -5.00 -16.99 25.17
N PRO A 355 -5.34 -15.87 25.87
CA PRO A 355 -5.97 -14.71 25.24
C PRO A 355 -5.06 -14.07 24.20
N PHE A 356 -5.65 -13.64 23.08
CA PHE A 356 -4.93 -13.02 21.96
C PHE A 356 -3.68 -13.80 21.56
N ALA A 357 -3.90 -15.10 21.26
CA ALA A 357 -2.85 -16.01 20.81
C ALA A 357 -2.12 -15.49 19.57
N GLU A 358 -0.90 -15.92 19.38
CA GLU A 358 -0.11 -15.61 18.19
C GLU A 358 -0.81 -16.13 16.93
N TYR A 359 -1.23 -17.41 16.95
CA TYR A 359 -2.03 -18.02 15.90
C TYR A 359 -2.96 -19.11 16.45
N TYR A 360 -3.85 -19.62 15.60
CA TYR A 360 -4.71 -20.76 15.85
C TYR A 360 -4.49 -21.79 14.75
N SER A 361 -4.44 -23.08 15.09
CA SER A 361 -4.35 -24.13 14.09
C SER A 361 -5.61 -24.19 13.22
N TYR A 362 -5.50 -24.72 12.01
CA TYR A 362 -6.60 -24.94 11.11
C TYR A 362 -6.69 -26.44 10.78
N PRO A 363 -7.86 -27.10 10.84
CA PRO A 363 -9.18 -26.50 11.13
C PRO A 363 -9.59 -26.47 12.61
N GLU A 364 -8.80 -27.02 13.54
CA GLU A 364 -9.20 -27.27 14.94
C GLU A 364 -9.29 -26.00 15.78
N LEU A 365 -8.74 -24.88 15.32
CA LEU A 365 -8.69 -23.58 15.99
C LEU A 365 -8.11 -23.63 17.41
N LYS A 366 -7.10 -24.49 17.62
CA LYS A 366 -6.36 -24.53 18.88
C LYS A 366 -5.35 -23.38 18.93
N PRO A 367 -5.30 -22.61 20.04
CA PRO A 367 -4.35 -21.53 20.18
C PRO A 367 -2.92 -22.06 20.22
N GLY A 368 -1.99 -21.36 19.56
CA GLY A 368 -0.57 -21.66 19.51
C GLY A 368 0.28 -20.41 19.62
N GLY A 369 1.58 -20.61 19.86
CA GLY A 369 2.52 -19.51 20.04
C GLY A 369 2.38 -18.81 21.38
N VAL A 370 2.63 -17.51 21.39
CA VAL A 370 2.60 -16.66 22.59
C VAL A 370 1.20 -16.07 22.79
N LYS A 371 0.80 -15.91 24.05
CA LYS A 371 -0.46 -15.25 24.43
C LYS A 371 -0.27 -13.75 24.71
N ASN A 372 -1.36 -13.00 24.76
CA ASN A 372 -1.37 -11.54 24.97
C ASN A 372 -0.50 -10.80 23.97
N LEU A 373 -0.52 -11.24 22.73
CA LEU A 373 0.29 -10.63 21.70
C LEU A 373 -0.32 -9.30 21.23
N CYS A 374 0.48 -8.23 21.28
CA CYS A 374 -0.02 -6.87 21.03
C CYS A 374 -0.53 -6.69 19.59
N PHE A 375 0.08 -7.33 18.59
CA PHE A 375 -0.44 -7.23 17.24
C PHE A 375 -1.76 -7.99 17.04
N SER A 376 -2.00 -9.10 17.73
CA SER A 376 -3.29 -9.79 17.69
C SER A 376 -4.38 -8.91 18.30
N ALA A 377 -4.15 -8.36 19.49
CA ALA A 377 -5.06 -7.41 20.12
C ALA A 377 -5.22 -6.12 19.29
N GLY A 378 -4.13 -5.60 18.72
CA GLY A 378 -4.13 -4.43 17.85
C GLY A 378 -4.97 -4.65 16.60
N SER A 379 -4.83 -5.79 15.93
CA SER A 379 -5.60 -6.11 14.73
C SER A 379 -7.11 -6.26 15.01
N TYR A 380 -7.47 -6.80 16.18
CA TYR A 380 -8.86 -6.79 16.62
C TYR A 380 -9.40 -5.36 16.78
N LEU A 381 -8.62 -4.45 17.38
CA LEU A 381 -9.01 -3.06 17.53
C LEU A 381 -9.08 -2.32 16.18
N ILE A 382 -8.18 -2.61 15.23
CA ILE A 382 -8.25 -2.06 13.86
C ILE A 382 -9.56 -2.51 13.19
N ALA A 383 -9.95 -3.78 13.31
CA ALA A 383 -11.23 -4.26 12.80
C ALA A 383 -12.42 -3.58 13.47
N ALA A 384 -12.33 -3.33 14.78
CA ALA A 384 -13.35 -2.58 15.52
C ALA A 384 -13.44 -1.12 15.05
N ALA A 385 -12.31 -0.45 14.80
CA ALA A 385 -12.30 0.92 14.28
C ALA A 385 -12.86 0.99 12.85
N ALA A 386 -12.61 -0.03 12.03
CA ALA A 386 -13.17 -0.14 10.68
C ALA A 386 -14.71 -0.22 10.68
N ALA A 387 -15.31 -0.79 11.73
CA ALA A 387 -16.77 -0.82 11.90
C ALA A 387 -17.33 0.59 12.13
N ASP A 388 -16.63 1.39 12.91
CA ASP A 388 -17.04 2.76 13.25
C ASP A 388 -16.70 3.76 12.13
N GLN A 389 -15.77 3.42 11.23
CA GLN A 389 -15.26 4.25 10.12
C GLN A 389 -14.93 5.70 10.49
N GLY A 390 -14.37 5.88 11.68
CA GLY A 390 -14.03 7.20 12.22
C GLY A 390 -12.98 7.94 11.39
N GLU A 391 -12.85 9.26 11.61
CA GLU A 391 -11.89 10.11 10.87
C GLU A 391 -10.44 9.60 10.98
N ALA A 392 -10.03 9.17 12.18
CA ALA A 392 -8.69 8.67 12.42
C ALA A 392 -8.40 7.38 11.62
N PHE A 393 -9.34 6.43 11.60
CA PHE A 393 -9.22 5.22 10.78
C PHE A 393 -9.14 5.57 9.29
N THR A 394 -10.00 6.49 8.84
CA THR A 394 -10.03 6.95 7.44
C THR A 394 -8.72 7.64 7.04
N ALA A 395 -8.12 8.42 7.93
CA ALA A 395 -6.82 9.06 7.70
C ALA A 395 -5.69 8.04 7.56
N ILE A 396 -5.67 6.99 8.40
CA ILE A 396 -4.63 5.95 8.36
C ILE A 396 -4.69 5.18 7.04
N PHE A 397 -5.87 4.70 6.63
CA PHE A 397 -6.06 3.87 5.43
C PHE A 397 -6.42 4.68 4.18
N GLU A 398 -6.32 6.02 4.23
CA GLU A 398 -6.46 6.97 3.10
C GLU A 398 -7.75 6.85 2.28
N ARG A 399 -8.78 6.26 2.85
CA ARG A 399 -10.03 5.97 2.15
C ARG A 399 -10.80 7.22 1.69
N ARG A 400 -10.63 8.35 2.40
CA ARG A 400 -11.22 9.63 2.00
C ARG A 400 -10.72 10.09 0.63
N LEU A 401 -9.43 9.90 0.36
CA LEU A 401 -8.84 10.32 -0.92
C LEU A 401 -9.38 9.50 -2.07
N GLN A 402 -9.53 8.19 -1.89
CA GLN A 402 -10.04 7.28 -2.93
C GLN A 402 -11.53 7.47 -3.19
N VAL A 403 -12.34 7.64 -2.14
CA VAL A 403 -13.77 7.99 -2.29
C VAL A 403 -13.92 9.38 -2.92
N LEU A 404 -13.04 10.33 -2.60
CA LEU A 404 -13.03 11.66 -3.22
C LEU A 404 -12.52 11.61 -4.66
N MET A 405 -11.51 10.80 -4.97
CA MET A 405 -11.02 10.60 -6.34
C MET A 405 -12.06 9.89 -7.20
N ALA A 406 -12.66 8.79 -6.72
CA ALA A 406 -13.75 8.12 -7.43
C ALA A 406 -14.99 9.00 -7.58
N LYS A 407 -15.33 9.83 -6.57
CA LYS A 407 -16.37 10.86 -6.69
C LYS A 407 -15.97 11.95 -7.68
N ALA A 408 -14.71 12.40 -7.66
CA ALA A 408 -14.22 13.41 -8.59
C ALA A 408 -14.22 12.90 -10.03
N GLU A 409 -13.81 11.66 -10.26
CA GLU A 409 -13.90 10.99 -11.57
C GLU A 409 -15.35 10.86 -12.03
N LYS A 410 -16.24 10.40 -11.16
CA LYS A 410 -17.67 10.30 -11.48
C LYS A 410 -18.30 11.66 -11.76
N ILE A 411 -17.98 12.68 -10.96
CA ILE A 411 -18.41 14.06 -11.20
C ILE A 411 -17.83 14.59 -12.52
N ALA A 412 -16.57 14.28 -12.81
CA ALA A 412 -15.93 14.67 -14.07
C ALA A 412 -16.60 14.00 -15.27
N GLU A 413 -16.97 12.72 -15.19
CA GLU A 413 -17.73 12.01 -16.22
C GLU A 413 -19.15 12.57 -16.39
N GLU A 414 -19.85 12.89 -15.31
CA GLU A 414 -21.18 13.51 -15.36
C GLU A 414 -21.11 14.91 -15.99
N LEU A 415 -20.15 15.74 -15.57
CA LEU A 415 -19.89 17.07 -16.13
C LEU A 415 -19.47 16.99 -17.61
N ALA A 416 -18.61 16.02 -17.97
CA ALA A 416 -18.19 15.82 -19.35
C ALA A 416 -19.38 15.52 -20.25
N ARG A 417 -20.27 14.60 -19.87
CA ARG A 417 -21.51 14.31 -20.60
C ARG A 417 -22.40 15.55 -20.76
N GLU A 418 -22.57 16.32 -19.68
CA GLU A 418 -23.36 17.54 -19.70
C GLU A 418 -22.76 18.61 -20.63
N VAL A 419 -21.45 18.83 -20.58
CA VAL A 419 -20.71 19.77 -21.41
C VAL A 419 -20.83 19.38 -22.89
N VAL A 420 -20.55 18.11 -23.21
CA VAL A 420 -20.58 17.61 -24.59
C VAL A 420 -22.00 17.66 -25.18
N GLN A 421 -23.02 17.40 -24.38
CA GLN A 421 -24.43 17.45 -24.83
C GLN A 421 -24.98 18.87 -25.00
N LYS A 422 -24.59 19.80 -24.09
CA LYS A 422 -25.19 21.15 -24.04
C LYS A 422 -24.44 22.22 -24.83
N SER A 423 -23.17 21.99 -25.13
CA SER A 423 -22.31 22.99 -25.77
C SER A 423 -21.49 22.39 -26.90
N PRO A 424 -22.05 22.22 -28.10
CA PRO A 424 -21.27 21.75 -29.24
C PRO A 424 -20.27 22.84 -29.67
N ALA A 425 -19.02 22.65 -29.30
CA ALA A 425 -17.92 23.52 -29.68
C ALA A 425 -16.75 22.66 -30.22
N LYS A 426 -15.90 23.26 -31.06
CA LYS A 426 -14.67 22.61 -31.52
C LYS A 426 -13.52 22.70 -30.53
N VAL A 427 -13.59 23.62 -29.59
CA VAL A 427 -12.56 23.85 -28.57
C VAL A 427 -13.19 23.99 -27.20
N TYR A 428 -12.71 23.20 -26.25
CA TYR A 428 -13.12 23.28 -24.85
C TYR A 428 -11.90 23.68 -23.99
N ARG A 429 -12.04 24.74 -23.22
CA ARG A 429 -11.01 25.17 -22.29
C ARG A 429 -11.36 24.77 -20.87
N VAL A 430 -10.52 23.95 -20.26
CA VAL A 430 -10.63 23.57 -18.85
C VAL A 430 -9.58 24.35 -18.05
N SER A 431 -10.04 25.25 -17.17
CA SER A 431 -9.16 26.09 -16.34
C SER A 431 -9.57 26.03 -14.88
N GLY A 432 -8.62 26.29 -13.97
CA GLY A 432 -8.83 26.28 -12.53
C GLY A 432 -7.51 26.23 -11.78
N GLU A 433 -7.53 26.29 -10.45
CA GLU A 433 -6.36 26.23 -9.59
C GLU A 433 -5.63 24.87 -9.66
N SER A 434 -4.34 24.84 -9.27
CA SER A 434 -3.56 23.60 -9.22
C SER A 434 -4.25 22.58 -8.30
N GLY A 435 -4.30 21.30 -8.72
CA GLY A 435 -4.93 20.23 -7.94
C GLY A 435 -6.45 20.16 -7.96
N CYS A 436 -7.17 21.08 -8.64
CA CYS A 436 -8.64 21.08 -8.68
C CYS A 436 -9.30 20.08 -9.67
N GLY A 437 -8.52 19.17 -10.26
CA GLY A 437 -9.05 18.11 -11.16
C GLY A 437 -9.22 18.50 -12.63
N LYS A 438 -8.57 19.57 -13.11
CA LYS A 438 -8.62 20.00 -14.53
C LYS A 438 -8.30 18.87 -15.51
N THR A 439 -7.19 18.19 -15.29
CA THR A 439 -6.73 17.09 -16.14
C THR A 439 -7.73 15.92 -16.14
N THR A 440 -8.31 15.61 -14.99
CA THR A 440 -9.34 14.56 -14.86
C THR A 440 -10.58 14.90 -15.69
N LEU A 441 -11.07 16.13 -15.58
CA LEU A 441 -12.21 16.60 -16.36
C LEU A 441 -11.90 16.65 -17.86
N ALA A 442 -10.74 17.16 -18.26
CA ALA A 442 -10.33 17.22 -19.66
C ALA A 442 -10.23 15.82 -20.30
N LYS A 443 -9.63 14.86 -19.59
CA LYS A 443 -9.60 13.45 -20.03
C LYS A 443 -11.00 12.83 -20.13
N ALA A 444 -11.89 13.13 -19.20
CA ALA A 444 -13.27 12.67 -19.25
C ALA A 444 -14.04 13.25 -20.46
N ILE A 445 -13.80 14.52 -20.82
CA ILE A 445 -14.38 15.15 -22.00
C ILE A 445 -13.88 14.47 -23.28
N VAL A 446 -12.58 14.20 -23.42
CA VAL A 446 -12.03 13.46 -24.57
C VAL A 446 -12.70 12.10 -24.71
N LYS A 447 -12.75 11.33 -23.62
CA LYS A 447 -13.38 10.00 -23.58
C LYS A 447 -14.86 10.01 -23.96
N GLU A 448 -15.60 11.04 -23.58
CA GLU A 448 -17.00 11.19 -23.96
C GLU A 448 -17.16 11.49 -25.45
N PHE A 449 -16.26 12.27 -26.08
CA PHE A 449 -16.25 12.48 -27.53
C PHE A 449 -15.88 11.20 -28.28
N GLU A 450 -14.86 10.47 -27.82
CA GLU A 450 -14.48 9.18 -28.40
C GLU A 450 -15.63 8.16 -28.35
N ALA A 451 -16.38 8.12 -27.25
CA ALA A 451 -17.59 7.28 -27.12
C ALA A 451 -18.70 7.64 -28.12
N GLN A 452 -18.72 8.88 -28.64
CA GLN A 452 -19.61 9.34 -29.71
C GLN A 452 -19.00 9.15 -31.10
N GLY A 453 -17.87 8.50 -31.24
CA GLY A 453 -17.17 8.25 -32.52
C GLY A 453 -16.46 9.47 -33.06
N LYS A 454 -16.17 10.49 -32.24
CA LYS A 454 -15.43 11.69 -32.60
C LYS A 454 -13.99 11.61 -32.12
N LYS A 455 -13.06 12.14 -32.89
CA LYS A 455 -11.67 12.25 -32.52
C LYS A 455 -11.41 13.57 -31.79
N ALA A 456 -10.99 13.49 -30.54
CA ALA A 456 -10.66 14.63 -29.69
C ALA A 456 -9.18 14.62 -29.30
N VAL A 457 -8.56 15.80 -29.21
CA VAL A 457 -7.17 15.97 -28.83
C VAL A 457 -7.08 16.80 -27.56
N LEU A 458 -6.32 16.30 -26.58
CA LEU A 458 -6.00 17.01 -25.35
C LEU A 458 -4.66 17.74 -25.48
N ILE A 459 -4.69 19.06 -25.38
CA ILE A 459 -3.51 19.91 -25.34
C ILE A 459 -3.34 20.42 -23.90
N SER A 460 -2.27 20.00 -23.22
CA SER A 460 -1.95 20.44 -21.87
C SER A 460 -1.01 21.64 -21.89
N GLN A 461 -1.35 22.70 -21.17
CA GLN A 461 -0.49 23.88 -21.03
C GLN A 461 0.88 23.54 -20.42
N ASP A 462 0.95 22.53 -19.56
CA ASP A 462 2.17 22.13 -18.87
C ASP A 462 3.27 21.58 -19.82
N GLU A 463 2.88 21.15 -21.03
CA GLU A 463 3.82 20.75 -22.09
C GLU A 463 4.49 21.96 -22.79
N TYR A 464 3.98 23.16 -22.57
CA TYR A 464 4.43 24.38 -23.25
C TYR A 464 5.27 25.30 -22.38
N PHE A 465 5.88 24.79 -21.32
CA PHE A 465 6.88 25.57 -20.58
C PHE A 465 8.11 25.87 -21.44
N HIS A 466 8.70 27.05 -21.25
CA HIS A 466 9.95 27.43 -21.92
C HIS A 466 11.11 26.52 -21.52
N LEU A 467 11.13 26.06 -20.27
CA LEU A 467 12.19 25.23 -19.67
C LEU A 467 11.67 23.84 -19.33
N PRO A 468 12.52 22.80 -19.42
CA PRO A 468 12.22 21.48 -18.89
C PRO A 468 11.81 21.50 -17.41
N PRO A 469 11.13 20.46 -16.91
CA PRO A 469 10.46 20.49 -15.61
C PRO A 469 11.32 20.92 -14.42
N ARG A 470 12.52 20.32 -14.22
CA ARG A 470 13.42 20.66 -13.11
C ARG A 470 14.03 22.06 -13.27
N GLN A 471 14.39 22.42 -14.49
CA GLN A 471 14.93 23.73 -14.79
C GLN A 471 13.88 24.83 -14.57
N ASN A 472 12.62 24.55 -14.93
CA ASN A 472 11.50 25.43 -14.67
C ASN A 472 11.25 25.57 -13.16
N HIS A 473 11.30 24.46 -12.42
CA HIS A 473 11.18 24.46 -10.96
C HIS A 473 12.29 25.32 -10.31
N ASN A 474 13.54 25.13 -10.70
CA ASN A 474 14.67 25.91 -10.18
C ASN A 474 14.48 27.41 -10.48
N LYS A 475 14.05 27.74 -11.70
CA LYS A 475 13.77 29.11 -12.09
C LYS A 475 12.66 29.75 -11.26
N ARG A 476 11.59 29.01 -10.94
CA ARG A 476 10.51 29.46 -10.03
C ARG A 476 11.02 29.79 -8.62
N VAL A 477 12.00 29.01 -8.12
CA VAL A 477 12.61 29.24 -6.80
C VAL A 477 13.49 30.50 -6.80
N GLU A 478 14.18 30.76 -7.91
CA GLU A 478 15.07 31.91 -8.05
C GLU A 478 14.32 33.24 -8.36
N ASP A 479 13.21 33.14 -9.08
CA ASP A 479 12.48 34.27 -9.65
C ASP A 479 10.98 34.08 -9.56
N PHE A 480 10.33 34.68 -8.57
CA PHE A 480 8.88 34.60 -8.37
C PHE A 480 8.06 35.26 -9.49
N GLU A 481 8.62 36.22 -10.23
CA GLU A 481 7.93 36.86 -11.37
C GLU A 481 7.90 35.95 -12.59
N TRP A 482 8.72 34.89 -12.63
CA TRP A 482 8.70 33.85 -13.66
C TRP A 482 7.41 33.03 -13.61
N ILE A 483 6.81 32.84 -12.43
CA ILE A 483 5.66 31.96 -12.20
C ILE A 483 4.41 32.47 -12.97
N GLY A 484 3.77 31.59 -13.68
CA GLY A 484 2.52 31.86 -14.40
C GLY A 484 2.74 32.26 -15.86
N LEU A 485 2.45 33.51 -16.23
CA LEU A 485 2.49 33.91 -17.64
C LEU A 485 3.89 33.90 -18.27
N GLY A 486 4.93 34.11 -17.49
CA GLY A 486 6.31 34.16 -17.97
C GLY A 486 6.94 32.80 -18.27
N GLU A 487 6.44 31.72 -17.68
CA GLU A 487 7.00 30.38 -17.84
C GLU A 487 6.46 29.60 -19.05
N VAL A 488 5.34 30.03 -19.63
CA VAL A 488 4.63 29.36 -20.73
C VAL A 488 4.90 30.03 -22.06
N ASP A 489 5.25 29.23 -23.07
CA ASP A 489 5.36 29.67 -24.45
C ASP A 489 3.97 29.80 -25.09
N TRP A 490 3.30 30.89 -24.79
CA TRP A 490 1.97 31.21 -25.32
C TRP A 490 1.93 31.31 -26.83
N LYS A 491 3.03 31.71 -27.47
CA LYS A 491 3.10 31.83 -28.93
C LYS A 491 3.09 30.44 -29.57
N LEU A 492 3.86 29.52 -29.01
CA LEU A 492 3.88 28.12 -29.45
C LEU A 492 2.51 27.45 -29.20
N LEU A 493 1.97 27.58 -27.99
CA LEU A 493 0.67 26.98 -27.64
C LEU A 493 -0.45 27.45 -28.56
N ASN A 494 -0.59 28.77 -28.77
CA ASN A 494 -1.60 29.29 -29.65
C ASN A 494 -1.35 28.88 -31.11
N GLY A 495 -0.11 28.86 -31.58
CA GLY A 495 0.24 28.42 -32.91
C GLY A 495 -0.12 26.95 -33.19
N VAL A 496 0.05 26.08 -32.19
CA VAL A 496 -0.37 24.67 -32.28
C VAL A 496 -1.90 24.55 -32.33
N ILE A 497 -2.62 25.29 -31.48
CA ILE A 497 -4.10 25.31 -31.49
C ILE A 497 -4.60 25.76 -32.84
N ASP A 498 -4.07 26.85 -33.41
CA ASP A 498 -4.47 27.36 -34.72
C ASP A 498 -4.20 26.32 -35.84
N GLN A 499 -3.09 25.61 -35.79
CA GLN A 499 -2.76 24.55 -36.76
C GLN A 499 -3.68 23.33 -36.63
N VAL A 500 -4.01 22.89 -35.42
CA VAL A 500 -4.95 21.77 -35.19
C VAL A 500 -6.35 22.10 -35.66
N LEU A 501 -6.74 23.38 -35.64
CA LEU A 501 -8.05 23.85 -36.09
C LEU A 501 -8.11 24.15 -37.59
N ASP A 502 -6.96 24.19 -38.28
CA ASP A 502 -6.92 24.45 -39.72
C ASP A 502 -7.14 23.15 -40.52
N PRO A 503 -8.26 23.01 -41.23
CA PRO A 503 -8.53 21.79 -41.99
C PRO A 503 -7.56 21.53 -43.15
N ALA A 504 -6.69 22.48 -43.47
CA ALA A 504 -5.63 22.30 -44.48
C ALA A 504 -4.34 21.65 -43.91
N VAL A 505 -4.24 21.49 -42.58
CA VAL A 505 -3.09 20.95 -41.92
C VAL A 505 -3.34 19.47 -41.60
N ALA A 506 -2.51 18.58 -42.16
CA ALA A 506 -2.65 17.14 -41.98
C ALA A 506 -2.06 16.65 -40.64
N SER A 507 -0.96 17.25 -40.20
CA SER A 507 -0.31 16.89 -38.93
C SER A 507 0.38 18.08 -38.30
N VAL A 508 0.51 18.06 -36.98
CA VAL A 508 1.11 19.13 -36.16
C VAL A 508 2.12 18.53 -35.20
N GLU A 509 3.32 19.14 -35.12
CA GLU A 509 4.28 18.80 -34.08
C GLU A 509 3.96 19.55 -32.79
N VAL A 510 3.86 18.80 -31.70
CA VAL A 510 3.57 19.33 -30.35
C VAL A 510 4.67 18.96 -29.38
N PRO A 511 4.99 19.83 -28.41
CA PRO A 511 5.96 19.49 -27.39
C PRO A 511 5.40 18.46 -26.40
N GLU A 512 6.30 17.66 -25.85
CA GLU A 512 6.06 16.71 -24.76
C GLU A 512 7.17 16.85 -23.76
N MET A 513 6.82 17.09 -22.49
CA MET A 513 7.79 17.20 -21.41
C MET A 513 8.10 15.83 -20.84
N ASP A 514 9.34 15.40 -20.93
CA ASP A 514 9.83 14.24 -20.21
C ASP A 514 10.25 14.65 -18.79
N TRP A 515 9.42 14.29 -17.82
CA TRP A 515 9.65 14.62 -16.41
C TRP A 515 10.76 13.78 -15.76
N GLU A 516 11.11 12.64 -16.37
CA GLU A 516 12.18 11.76 -15.87
C GLU A 516 13.56 12.22 -16.38
N LEU A 517 13.65 12.47 -17.67
CA LEU A 517 14.89 12.89 -18.33
C LEU A 517 15.14 14.39 -18.24
N ASP A 518 14.18 15.17 -17.74
CA ASP A 518 14.22 16.63 -17.69
C ASP A 518 14.48 17.25 -19.06
N THR A 519 13.77 16.75 -20.08
CA THR A 519 13.88 17.19 -21.46
C THR A 519 12.54 17.61 -22.03
N LYS A 520 12.59 18.33 -23.15
CA LYS A 520 11.45 18.70 -23.97
C LYS A 520 11.61 18.02 -25.33
N GLU A 521 10.71 17.09 -25.61
CA GLU A 521 10.67 16.34 -26.86
C GLU A 521 9.54 16.81 -27.75
N TRP A 522 9.41 16.24 -28.96
CA TRP A 522 8.36 16.59 -29.91
C TRP A 522 7.68 15.34 -30.39
N LYS A 523 6.34 15.38 -30.46
CA LYS A 523 5.53 14.32 -31.06
C LYS A 523 4.60 14.89 -32.12
N THR A 524 4.23 14.06 -33.08
CA THR A 524 3.30 14.41 -34.15
C THR A 524 1.87 14.05 -33.77
N ILE A 525 0.94 14.97 -33.96
CA ILE A 525 -0.51 14.75 -33.85
C ILE A 525 -1.10 14.81 -35.26
N GLU A 526 -1.91 13.81 -35.63
CA GLU A 526 -2.69 13.81 -36.86
C GLU A 526 -3.87 14.76 -36.71
N ALA A 527 -3.83 15.90 -37.43
CA ALA A 527 -4.82 16.98 -37.33
C ALA A 527 -6.00 16.80 -38.29
N GLU A 528 -5.83 16.11 -39.42
CA GLU A 528 -6.87 15.91 -40.46
C GLU A 528 -8.17 15.30 -39.95
N GLU A 529 -8.14 14.57 -38.86
CA GLU A 529 -9.29 13.83 -38.30
C GLU A 529 -9.79 14.39 -36.97
N VAL A 530 -9.30 15.55 -36.53
CA VAL A 530 -9.67 16.10 -35.23
C VAL A 530 -11.01 16.80 -35.31
N ASP A 531 -11.99 16.30 -34.58
CA ASP A 531 -13.33 16.89 -34.46
C ASP A 531 -13.42 17.95 -33.37
N VAL A 532 -12.64 17.77 -32.27
CA VAL A 532 -12.69 18.60 -31.05
C VAL A 532 -11.30 18.77 -30.43
#